data_fa8736ecb6d1c3fe9a7dd6c2cbc2ffad
#
_entry.id   fa8736ecb6d1c3fe9a7dd6c2cbc2ffad
#
_cell.length_a   1.000
_cell.length_b   1.000
_cell.length_c   1.000
_cell.angle_alpha   90.00
_cell.angle_beta   90.00
_cell.angle_gamma   90.00
#
_symmetry.space_group_name_H-M   'P 1'
#
loop_
_entity.id
_entity.type
_entity.pdbx_description
1 polymer ?
#
loop_
_entity_poly.entity_id
_entity_poly.type
_entity_poly.pdbx_seq_one_letter_code
_entity_poly.pdbx_strand_id
1 'polypeptide(L)'
;MSKELSSQYNPRETEEKIYRLWMESGFFNPDNLPRRTKGAFVVSVPPPNITGSLHMGHALNATIQDILIRKKRMEGCKTLWVPGTDHAGIATQNVVEKCLKKVGVSRHDLGREKFLEKIWEWKETYGTIILDQFKKMGVSMDWSRTRFTMDEKYQKAVVSAFLHYHKNGLLYRAEKVINWCTRCQTSLSDLEIEYKEERTKLYYIKYPLVQNQEEENERREHVVVATTRPETMLGDSAVAVHPSDARYKNLIGKRVILPIQNREIPIIADMEIDENFGTGAVKV
;
A
#
# COMPACT_ATOMS: atom_id res chain seq x y z
N MET A 1 29.25 20.69 -47.60
CA MET A 1 28.59 21.93 -47.14
C MET A 1 28.30 21.78 -45.65
N SER A 2 29.02 22.51 -44.80
CA SER A 2 28.73 22.59 -43.37
C SER A 2 27.39 23.32 -43.21
N LYS A 3 26.37 22.62 -42.71
CA LYS A 3 25.14 23.28 -42.30
C LYS A 3 25.47 24.19 -41.11
N GLU A 4 25.40 25.51 -41.32
CA GLU A 4 25.47 26.44 -40.22
C GLU A 4 24.33 26.11 -39.22
N LEU A 5 24.70 26.00 -37.95
CA LEU A 5 23.72 25.80 -36.87
C LEU A 5 22.93 27.11 -36.67
N SER A 6 21.64 27.00 -36.46
CA SER A 6 20.82 28.15 -36.09
C SER A 6 21.35 28.81 -34.82
N SER A 7 21.31 30.13 -34.76
CA SER A 7 21.71 30.92 -33.58
C SER A 7 20.82 30.67 -32.34
N GLN A 8 19.61 30.12 -32.55
CA GLN A 8 18.68 29.76 -31.48
C GLN A 8 18.32 28.29 -31.58
N TYR A 9 18.33 27.63 -30.43
CA TYR A 9 17.86 26.24 -30.29
C TYR A 9 16.34 26.18 -30.40
N ASN A 10 15.83 25.39 -31.35
CA ASN A 10 14.40 25.09 -31.46
C ASN A 10 14.14 23.64 -31.03
N PRO A 11 13.58 23.41 -29.82
CA PRO A 11 13.33 22.05 -29.31
C PRO A 11 12.37 21.28 -30.23
N ARG A 12 11.32 21.92 -30.77
CA ARG A 12 10.31 21.25 -31.61
C ARG A 12 10.89 20.65 -32.91
N GLU A 13 11.90 21.27 -33.46
CA GLU A 13 12.54 20.80 -34.68
C GLU A 13 13.67 19.78 -34.42
N THR A 14 14.20 19.78 -33.20
CA THR A 14 15.46 19.10 -32.90
C THR A 14 15.22 17.84 -32.05
N GLU A 15 14.41 17.91 -31.00
CA GLU A 15 14.32 16.85 -29.99
C GLU A 15 13.78 15.54 -30.56
N GLU A 16 12.71 15.57 -31.35
CA GLU A 16 12.16 14.36 -31.97
C GLU A 16 13.14 13.66 -32.89
N LYS A 17 13.91 14.42 -33.68
CA LYS A 17 14.94 13.86 -34.58
C LYS A 17 16.04 13.18 -33.79
N ILE A 18 16.55 13.82 -32.74
CA ILE A 18 17.62 13.29 -31.91
C ILE A 18 17.13 12.04 -31.18
N TYR A 19 15.95 12.10 -30.60
CA TYR A 19 15.41 10.96 -29.87
C TYR A 19 15.17 9.76 -30.78
N ARG A 20 14.68 9.99 -32.00
CA ARG A 20 14.53 8.94 -33.00
C ARG A 20 15.88 8.31 -33.38
N LEU A 21 16.93 9.10 -33.61
CA LEU A 21 18.28 8.58 -33.85
C LEU A 21 18.78 7.71 -32.67
N TRP A 22 18.53 8.13 -31.45
CA TRP A 22 18.88 7.31 -30.27
C TRP A 22 18.12 5.99 -30.24
N MET A 23 16.84 6.00 -30.53
CA MET A 23 16.03 4.79 -30.62
C MET A 23 16.49 3.85 -31.70
N GLU A 24 16.75 4.37 -32.89
CA GLU A 24 17.23 3.60 -34.06
C GLU A 24 18.64 3.04 -33.85
N SER A 25 19.49 3.72 -33.08
CA SER A 25 20.82 3.21 -32.72
C SER A 25 20.74 1.90 -31.90
N GLY A 26 19.64 1.66 -31.19
CA GLY A 26 19.45 0.52 -30.33
C GLY A 26 20.30 0.53 -29.05
N PHE A 27 21.07 1.59 -28.79
CA PHE A 27 22.03 1.65 -27.66
C PHE A 27 21.40 1.84 -26.29
N PHE A 28 20.08 2.00 -26.21
CA PHE A 28 19.39 1.94 -24.93
C PHE A 28 19.32 0.50 -24.40
N ASN A 29 19.33 -0.49 -25.28
CA ASN A 29 19.46 -1.89 -24.93
C ASN A 29 20.94 -2.24 -24.65
N PRO A 30 21.27 -2.74 -23.44
CA PRO A 30 22.64 -3.07 -23.05
C PRO A 30 23.28 -4.15 -23.94
N ASP A 31 22.52 -5.00 -24.61
CA ASP A 31 23.06 -6.07 -25.45
C ASP A 31 23.58 -5.56 -26.79
N ASN A 32 23.12 -4.40 -27.23
CA ASN A 32 23.58 -3.74 -28.45
C ASN A 32 24.77 -2.80 -28.24
N LEU A 33 25.17 -2.59 -26.96
CA LEU A 33 26.33 -1.72 -26.69
C LEU A 33 27.63 -2.37 -27.15
N PRO A 34 28.58 -1.60 -27.70
CA PRO A 34 29.93 -2.08 -27.95
C PRO A 34 30.56 -2.73 -26.72
N ARG A 35 31.56 -3.60 -26.90
CA ARG A 35 32.21 -4.31 -25.79
C ARG A 35 32.50 -3.35 -24.62
N ARG A 36 32.02 -3.70 -23.43
CA ARG A 36 32.18 -2.94 -22.21
C ARG A 36 33.06 -3.70 -21.22
N THR A 37 33.99 -2.99 -20.60
CA THR A 37 35.00 -3.61 -19.73
C THR A 37 34.82 -3.27 -18.25
N LYS A 38 33.99 -2.28 -17.91
CA LYS A 38 33.82 -1.77 -16.54
C LYS A 38 32.62 -2.37 -15.78
N GLY A 39 32.18 -3.57 -16.18
CA GLY A 39 31.09 -4.26 -15.50
C GLY A 39 29.69 -3.75 -15.86
N ALA A 40 28.69 -4.24 -15.11
CA ALA A 40 27.29 -3.86 -15.32
C ALA A 40 26.87 -2.76 -14.33
N PHE A 41 26.00 -1.86 -14.79
CA PHE A 41 25.32 -0.88 -13.95
C PHE A 41 23.83 -0.89 -14.26
N VAL A 42 23.01 -1.23 -13.29
CA VAL A 42 21.56 -1.41 -13.47
C VAL A 42 20.83 -0.44 -12.55
N VAL A 43 19.84 0.23 -13.10
CA VAL A 43 18.89 1.07 -12.33
C VAL A 43 17.49 0.49 -12.48
N SER A 44 16.79 0.34 -11.37
CA SER A 44 15.38 -0.02 -11.33
C SER A 44 14.57 1.25 -11.12
N VAL A 45 13.74 1.60 -12.11
CA VAL A 45 12.84 2.75 -11.98
C VAL A 45 11.69 2.40 -11.03
N PRO A 46 11.30 3.27 -10.11
CA PRO A 46 10.00 3.17 -9.45
C PRO A 46 8.91 3.36 -10.53
N PRO A 47 8.11 2.32 -10.85
CA PRO A 47 7.16 2.43 -11.95
C PRO A 47 6.03 3.38 -11.58
N PRO A 48 5.74 4.41 -12.40
CA PRO A 48 4.63 5.32 -12.11
C PRO A 48 3.29 4.60 -12.14
N ASN A 49 2.40 5.03 -11.23
CA ASN A 49 1.03 4.57 -11.18
C ASN A 49 0.24 5.03 -12.41
N ILE A 50 -0.58 4.16 -12.99
CA ILE A 50 -1.46 4.50 -14.12
C ILE A 50 -2.70 5.31 -13.72
N THR A 51 -2.59 6.11 -12.67
CA THR A 51 -3.69 6.97 -12.17
C THR A 51 -3.85 8.27 -12.93
N GLY A 52 -2.90 8.61 -13.79
CA GLY A 52 -2.89 9.83 -14.60
C GLY A 52 -1.56 10.07 -15.28
N SER A 53 -1.36 11.31 -15.75
CA SER A 53 -0.11 11.76 -16.37
C SER A 53 1.02 11.90 -15.35
N LEU A 54 2.27 11.93 -15.84
CA LEU A 54 3.43 12.23 -15.01
C LEU A 54 3.35 13.66 -14.45
N HIS A 55 3.93 13.87 -13.29
CA HIS A 55 4.11 15.18 -12.66
C HIS A 55 5.60 15.49 -12.44
N MET A 56 5.92 16.71 -12.00
CA MET A 56 7.31 17.17 -11.83
C MET A 56 8.18 16.25 -10.94
N GLY A 57 7.60 15.60 -9.94
CA GLY A 57 8.33 14.63 -9.12
C GLY A 57 8.81 13.42 -9.91
N HIS A 58 7.99 12.90 -10.83
CA HIS A 58 8.41 11.85 -11.75
C HIS A 58 9.52 12.33 -12.70
N ALA A 59 9.39 13.55 -13.22
CA ALA A 59 10.40 14.14 -14.10
C ALA A 59 11.74 14.29 -13.40
N LEU A 60 11.77 14.83 -12.19
CA LEU A 60 12.99 14.98 -11.40
C LEU A 60 13.64 13.62 -11.11
N ASN A 61 12.85 12.65 -10.66
CA ASN A 61 13.34 11.30 -10.36
C ASN A 61 13.97 10.65 -11.60
N ALA A 62 13.28 10.67 -12.74
CA ALA A 62 13.78 10.09 -13.99
C ALA A 62 15.02 10.83 -14.51
N THR A 63 15.08 12.15 -14.41
CA THR A 63 16.23 12.94 -14.85
C THR A 63 17.49 12.58 -14.08
N ILE A 64 17.41 12.45 -12.75
CA ILE A 64 18.55 12.05 -11.91
C ILE A 64 19.06 10.66 -12.30
N GLN A 65 18.14 9.71 -12.50
CA GLN A 65 18.48 8.35 -12.91
C GLN A 65 19.11 8.34 -14.31
N ASP A 66 18.57 9.12 -15.26
CA ASP A 66 19.09 9.18 -16.63
C ASP A 66 20.52 9.76 -16.69
N ILE A 67 20.81 10.79 -15.88
CA ILE A 67 22.16 11.34 -15.73
C ILE A 67 23.15 10.25 -15.29
N LEU A 68 22.79 9.46 -14.30
CA LEU A 68 23.64 8.36 -13.80
C LEU A 68 23.84 7.27 -14.86
N ILE A 69 22.78 6.86 -15.54
CA ILE A 69 22.83 5.86 -16.61
C ILE A 69 23.72 6.35 -17.77
N ARG A 70 23.54 7.59 -18.23
CA ARG A 70 24.34 8.17 -19.31
C ARG A 70 25.80 8.27 -18.91
N LYS A 71 26.10 8.77 -17.71
CA LYS A 71 27.45 8.83 -17.18
C LYS A 71 28.11 7.45 -17.17
N LYS A 72 27.45 6.44 -16.61
CA LYS A 72 27.96 5.08 -16.54
C LYS A 72 28.16 4.44 -17.91
N ARG A 73 27.25 4.72 -18.85
CA ARG A 73 27.38 4.28 -20.24
C ARG A 73 28.61 4.89 -20.92
N MET A 74 28.87 6.18 -20.72
CA MET A 74 30.06 6.86 -21.23
C MET A 74 31.36 6.35 -20.55
N GLU A 75 31.31 6.00 -19.27
CA GLU A 75 32.44 5.38 -18.57
C GLU A 75 32.79 3.98 -19.07
N GLY A 76 31.97 3.35 -19.90
CA GLY A 76 32.19 2.02 -20.47
C GLY A 76 31.52 0.88 -19.68
N CYS A 77 30.53 1.16 -18.85
CA CYS A 77 29.73 0.13 -18.20
C CYS A 77 28.65 -0.42 -19.16
N LYS A 78 28.27 -1.69 -18.96
CA LYS A 78 27.07 -2.27 -19.55
C LYS A 78 25.87 -1.80 -18.72
N THR A 79 25.11 -0.81 -19.23
CA THR A 79 24.06 -0.14 -18.48
C THR A 79 22.67 -0.65 -18.85
N LEU A 80 21.84 -0.98 -17.84
CA LEU A 80 20.44 -1.33 -18.02
C LEU A 80 19.56 -0.42 -17.17
N TRP A 81 18.55 0.19 -17.81
CA TRP A 81 17.49 0.94 -17.13
C TRP A 81 16.15 0.50 -17.70
N VAL A 82 15.37 -0.21 -16.90
CA VAL A 82 14.12 -0.86 -17.32
C VAL A 82 12.95 0.07 -17.08
N PRO A 83 12.19 0.45 -18.12
CA PRO A 83 10.96 1.21 -17.98
C PRO A 83 9.80 0.33 -17.50
N GLY A 84 8.80 0.97 -16.89
CA GLY A 84 7.58 0.27 -16.48
C GLY A 84 6.50 1.19 -15.95
N THR A 85 5.32 0.62 -15.75
CA THR A 85 4.18 1.28 -15.12
C THR A 85 3.56 0.38 -14.06
N ASP A 86 2.96 0.98 -13.03
CA ASP A 86 2.32 0.25 -11.95
C ASP A 86 0.79 0.29 -12.07
N HIS A 87 0.15 -0.84 -11.84
CA HIS A 87 -1.32 -0.95 -11.81
C HIS A 87 -1.97 -0.19 -10.65
N ALA A 88 -1.25 0.10 -9.59
CA ALA A 88 -1.65 0.89 -8.42
C ALA A 88 -2.97 0.44 -7.72
N GLY A 89 -3.51 -0.71 -8.08
CA GLY A 89 -4.65 -1.35 -7.41
C GLY A 89 -5.83 -0.42 -7.12
N ILE A 90 -6.10 -0.17 -5.83
CA ILE A 90 -7.22 0.63 -5.34
C ILE A 90 -7.22 2.06 -5.90
N ALA A 91 -6.06 2.68 -6.04
CA ALA A 91 -5.97 4.05 -6.54
C ALA A 91 -6.48 4.15 -7.99
N THR A 92 -6.12 3.21 -8.86
CA THR A 92 -6.63 3.14 -10.24
C THR A 92 -8.13 2.84 -10.26
N GLN A 93 -8.61 1.92 -9.43
CA GLN A 93 -10.05 1.66 -9.32
C GLN A 93 -10.81 2.92 -8.92
N ASN A 94 -10.34 3.66 -7.92
CA ASN A 94 -10.96 4.92 -7.48
C ASN A 94 -11.03 5.98 -8.59
N VAL A 95 -10.01 6.07 -9.44
CA VAL A 95 -10.00 7.02 -10.57
C VAL A 95 -11.03 6.60 -11.61
N VAL A 96 -11.08 5.32 -11.98
CA VAL A 96 -12.09 4.78 -12.91
C VAL A 96 -13.51 4.95 -12.36
N GLU A 97 -13.73 4.67 -11.06
CA GLU A 97 -15.01 4.93 -10.41
C GLU A 97 -15.44 6.40 -10.48
N LYS A 98 -14.50 7.33 -10.27
CA LYS A 98 -14.79 8.76 -10.41
C LYS A 98 -15.22 9.12 -11.82
N CYS A 99 -14.63 8.49 -12.84
CA CYS A 99 -15.04 8.69 -14.23
C CYS A 99 -16.42 8.10 -14.52
N LEU A 100 -16.72 6.91 -14.04
CA LEU A 100 -18.02 6.26 -14.18
C LEU A 100 -19.15 7.04 -13.49
N LYS A 101 -18.87 7.60 -12.30
CA LYS A 101 -19.84 8.46 -11.59
C LYS A 101 -20.28 9.69 -12.38
N LYS A 102 -19.42 10.25 -13.23
CA LYS A 102 -19.79 11.39 -14.08
C LYS A 102 -20.86 11.04 -15.10
N VAL A 103 -20.97 9.77 -15.45
CA VAL A 103 -22.02 9.25 -16.36
C VAL A 103 -23.13 8.47 -15.60
N GLY A 104 -23.18 8.63 -14.27
CA GLY A 104 -24.25 8.07 -13.44
C GLY A 104 -24.14 6.55 -13.18
N VAL A 105 -22.98 5.93 -13.41
CA VAL A 105 -22.78 4.48 -13.27
C VAL A 105 -21.85 4.19 -12.07
N SER A 106 -22.20 3.21 -11.25
CA SER A 106 -21.34 2.70 -10.17
C SER A 106 -20.65 1.39 -10.58
N ARG A 107 -19.56 1.04 -9.88
CA ARG A 107 -18.92 -0.27 -10.07
C ARG A 107 -19.84 -1.44 -9.71
N HIS A 108 -20.77 -1.22 -8.78
CA HIS A 108 -21.72 -2.23 -8.34
C HIS A 108 -22.78 -2.51 -9.43
N ASP A 109 -23.21 -1.48 -10.19
CA ASP A 109 -24.14 -1.63 -11.31
C ASP A 109 -23.51 -2.42 -12.46
N LEU A 110 -22.19 -2.24 -12.69
CA LEU A 110 -21.47 -2.97 -13.74
C LEU A 110 -21.18 -4.42 -13.37
N GLY A 111 -20.94 -4.70 -12.08
CA GLY A 111 -20.38 -5.95 -11.63
C GLY A 111 -18.87 -6.06 -11.94
N ARG A 112 -18.24 -7.11 -11.41
CA ARG A 112 -16.78 -7.28 -11.43
C ARG A 112 -16.18 -7.31 -12.83
N GLU A 113 -16.75 -8.10 -13.74
CA GLU A 113 -16.18 -8.34 -15.07
C GLU A 113 -16.14 -7.04 -15.90
N LYS A 114 -17.29 -6.38 -16.05
CA LYS A 114 -17.38 -5.12 -16.81
C LYS A 114 -16.58 -4.00 -16.17
N PHE A 115 -16.47 -3.97 -14.85
CA PHE A 115 -15.63 -2.99 -14.18
C PHE A 115 -14.14 -3.24 -14.47
N LEU A 116 -13.68 -4.50 -14.48
CA LEU A 116 -12.32 -4.83 -14.90
C LEU A 116 -12.03 -4.45 -16.35
N GLU A 117 -12.98 -4.65 -17.28
CA GLU A 117 -12.84 -4.17 -18.67
C GLU A 117 -12.55 -2.66 -18.71
N LYS A 118 -13.31 -1.86 -17.94
CA LYS A 118 -13.08 -0.41 -17.84
C LYS A 118 -11.71 -0.04 -17.24
N ILE A 119 -11.22 -0.83 -16.29
CA ILE A 119 -9.87 -0.64 -15.75
C ILE A 119 -8.79 -0.96 -16.80
N TRP A 120 -8.97 -2.01 -17.60
CA TRP A 120 -8.06 -2.34 -18.68
C TRP A 120 -8.06 -1.30 -19.80
N GLU A 121 -9.22 -0.77 -20.21
CA GLU A 121 -9.32 0.38 -21.13
C GLU A 121 -8.55 1.59 -20.61
N TRP A 122 -8.70 1.89 -19.32
CA TRP A 122 -7.94 2.95 -18.65
C TRP A 122 -6.42 2.70 -18.69
N LYS A 123 -5.99 1.48 -18.39
CA LYS A 123 -4.58 1.08 -18.43
C LYS A 123 -3.99 1.25 -19.83
N GLU A 124 -4.68 0.86 -20.89
CA GLU A 124 -4.19 1.02 -22.26
C GLU A 124 -3.98 2.50 -22.59
N THR A 125 -4.90 3.36 -22.18
CA THR A 125 -4.81 4.80 -22.42
C THR A 125 -3.66 5.44 -21.63
N TYR A 126 -3.69 5.33 -20.31
CA TYR A 126 -2.76 6.06 -19.43
C TYR A 126 -1.39 5.43 -19.33
N GLY A 127 -1.29 4.11 -19.45
CA GLY A 127 0.00 3.43 -19.53
C GLY A 127 0.82 3.92 -20.74
N THR A 128 0.19 4.09 -21.90
CA THR A 128 0.83 4.64 -23.11
C THR A 128 1.24 6.09 -22.93
N ILE A 129 0.36 6.94 -22.38
CA ILE A 129 0.66 8.37 -22.13
C ILE A 129 1.90 8.51 -21.24
N ILE A 130 2.01 7.74 -20.16
CA ILE A 130 3.16 7.78 -19.25
C ILE A 130 4.47 7.45 -19.97
N LEU A 131 4.48 6.37 -20.75
CA LEU A 131 5.67 5.95 -21.50
C LEU A 131 6.07 7.00 -22.56
N ASP A 132 5.10 7.61 -23.23
CA ASP A 132 5.36 8.65 -24.21
C ASP A 132 5.84 9.96 -23.58
N GLN A 133 5.35 10.30 -22.39
CA GLN A 133 5.88 11.42 -21.60
C GLN A 133 7.34 11.20 -21.21
N PHE A 134 7.72 10.00 -20.80
CA PHE A 134 9.12 9.66 -20.56
C PHE A 134 9.98 9.79 -21.82
N LYS A 135 9.50 9.33 -22.98
CA LYS A 135 10.20 9.52 -24.26
C LYS A 135 10.38 10.99 -24.59
N LYS A 136 9.35 11.83 -24.38
CA LYS A 136 9.43 13.29 -24.59
C LYS A 136 10.43 13.98 -23.67
N MET A 137 10.64 13.44 -22.47
CA MET A 137 11.71 13.90 -21.58
C MET A 137 13.11 13.49 -22.05
N GLY A 138 13.23 12.67 -23.09
CA GLY A 138 14.50 12.23 -23.64
C GLY A 138 15.21 11.16 -22.80
N VAL A 139 14.53 10.44 -21.91
CA VAL A 139 15.16 9.43 -21.04
C VAL A 139 15.67 8.21 -21.84
N SER A 140 16.79 7.66 -21.44
CA SER A 140 17.50 6.61 -22.16
C SER A 140 17.21 5.20 -21.61
N MET A 141 15.94 4.88 -21.40
CA MET A 141 15.46 3.58 -20.93
C MET A 141 15.49 2.52 -22.05
N ASP A 142 15.66 1.26 -21.68
CA ASP A 142 15.54 0.13 -22.61
C ASP A 142 14.06 -0.23 -22.85
N TRP A 143 13.46 0.40 -23.83
CA TRP A 143 12.04 0.23 -24.18
C TRP A 143 11.69 -1.18 -24.64
N SER A 144 12.65 -1.99 -25.07
CA SER A 144 12.42 -3.39 -25.45
C SER A 144 12.10 -4.27 -24.24
N ARG A 145 12.42 -3.78 -23.04
CA ARG A 145 12.18 -4.46 -21.75
C ARG A 145 11.09 -3.81 -20.90
N THR A 146 10.24 -2.99 -21.51
CA THR A 146 9.12 -2.36 -20.80
C THR A 146 8.28 -3.38 -20.02
N ARG A 147 7.93 -3.04 -18.76
CA ARG A 147 7.14 -3.89 -17.88
C ARG A 147 5.88 -3.17 -17.38
N PHE A 148 4.87 -3.98 -17.13
CA PHE A 148 3.70 -3.58 -16.36
C PHE A 148 3.57 -4.54 -15.17
N THR A 149 3.27 -4.03 -13.99
CA THR A 149 3.27 -4.83 -12.76
C THR A 149 2.27 -5.99 -12.75
N MET A 150 1.31 -6.02 -13.70
CA MET A 150 0.42 -7.15 -13.92
C MET A 150 0.65 -7.89 -15.24
N ASP A 151 1.80 -7.70 -15.92
CA ASP A 151 2.13 -8.53 -17.08
C ASP A 151 2.40 -9.99 -16.64
N GLU A 152 2.20 -10.93 -17.57
CA GLU A 152 2.29 -12.37 -17.29
C GLU A 152 3.65 -12.78 -16.69
N LYS A 153 4.77 -12.21 -17.19
CA LYS A 153 6.11 -12.53 -16.68
C LYS A 153 6.31 -11.98 -15.27
N TYR A 154 5.79 -10.78 -14.99
CA TYR A 154 5.85 -10.18 -13.68
C TYR A 154 5.02 -10.98 -12.66
N GLN A 155 3.80 -11.39 -13.05
CA GLN A 155 2.96 -12.25 -12.21
C GLN A 155 3.66 -13.58 -11.86
N LYS A 156 4.27 -14.23 -12.83
CA LYS A 156 5.06 -15.45 -12.59
C LYS A 156 6.21 -15.23 -11.59
N ALA A 157 6.91 -14.10 -11.70
CA ALA A 157 7.98 -13.74 -10.77
C ALA A 157 7.45 -13.53 -9.35
N VAL A 158 6.33 -12.81 -9.19
CA VAL A 158 5.68 -12.58 -7.88
C VAL A 158 5.24 -13.89 -7.25
N VAL A 159 4.58 -14.76 -8.01
CA VAL A 159 4.15 -16.09 -7.51
C VAL A 159 5.36 -16.93 -7.10
N SER A 160 6.44 -16.90 -7.89
CA SER A 160 7.68 -17.65 -7.58
C SER A 160 8.32 -17.13 -6.27
N ALA A 161 8.35 -15.81 -6.07
CA ALA A 161 8.85 -15.19 -4.84
C ALA A 161 7.97 -15.56 -3.64
N PHE A 162 6.65 -15.52 -3.79
CA PHE A 162 5.70 -15.92 -2.74
C PHE A 162 5.94 -17.38 -2.31
N LEU A 163 6.03 -18.29 -3.28
CA LEU A 163 6.29 -19.72 -3.00
C LEU A 163 7.65 -19.94 -2.33
N HIS A 164 8.66 -19.16 -2.72
CA HIS A 164 9.98 -19.22 -2.09
C HIS A 164 9.91 -18.79 -0.62
N TYR A 165 9.26 -17.67 -0.30
CA TYR A 165 9.08 -17.23 1.08
C TYR A 165 8.27 -18.22 1.91
N HIS A 166 7.20 -18.78 1.36
CA HIS A 166 6.41 -19.81 2.04
C HIS A 166 7.23 -21.07 2.35
N LYS A 167 8.01 -21.58 1.38
CA LYS A 167 8.87 -22.76 1.57
C LYS A 167 9.95 -22.56 2.64
N ASN A 168 10.41 -21.34 2.82
CA ASN A 168 11.42 -20.99 3.83
C ASN A 168 10.80 -20.59 5.19
N GLY A 169 9.49 -20.74 5.38
CA GLY A 169 8.81 -20.39 6.64
C GLY A 169 8.72 -18.89 6.94
N LEU A 170 9.03 -18.04 5.95
CA LEU A 170 8.96 -16.58 6.10
C LEU A 170 7.55 -16.02 5.89
N LEU A 171 6.65 -16.84 5.35
CA LEU A 171 5.24 -16.52 5.16
C LEU A 171 4.38 -17.53 5.90
N TYR A 172 3.46 -17.04 6.70
CA TYR A 172 2.47 -17.85 7.41
C TYR A 172 1.11 -17.15 7.39
N ARG A 173 0.05 -17.88 7.64
CA ARG A 173 -1.30 -17.36 7.79
C ARG A 173 -1.65 -17.27 9.27
N ALA A 174 -2.07 -16.09 9.71
CA ALA A 174 -2.53 -15.85 11.08
C ALA A 174 -3.67 -14.82 11.10
N GLU A 175 -4.41 -14.81 12.21
CA GLU A 175 -5.39 -13.77 12.48
C GLU A 175 -4.69 -12.54 13.05
N LYS A 176 -5.03 -11.37 12.53
CA LYS A 176 -4.49 -10.09 12.96
C LYS A 176 -5.55 -9.00 12.77
N VAL A 177 -5.61 -8.06 13.72
CA VAL A 177 -6.41 -6.85 13.55
C VAL A 177 -5.81 -6.01 12.42
N ILE A 178 -6.66 -5.61 11.48
CA ILE A 178 -6.27 -4.82 10.30
C ILE A 178 -7.17 -3.60 10.16
N ASN A 179 -6.66 -2.55 9.50
CA ASN A 179 -7.46 -1.43 9.07
C ASN A 179 -8.29 -1.81 7.84
N TRP A 180 -9.60 -1.62 7.92
CA TRP A 180 -10.55 -2.02 6.89
C TRP A 180 -11.36 -0.82 6.39
N CYS A 181 -11.40 -0.62 5.08
CA CYS A 181 -12.27 0.37 4.45
C CYS A 181 -13.62 -0.26 4.08
N THR A 182 -14.69 0.17 4.74
CA THR A 182 -16.05 -0.31 4.46
C THR A 182 -16.57 0.07 3.09
N ARG A 183 -16.10 1.20 2.52
CA ARG A 183 -16.44 1.64 1.16
C ARG A 183 -15.74 0.80 0.10
N CYS A 184 -14.43 0.61 0.23
CA CYS A 184 -13.64 -0.14 -0.74
C CYS A 184 -13.75 -1.66 -0.53
N GLN A 185 -14.24 -2.09 0.64
CA GLN A 185 -14.35 -3.49 1.05
C GLN A 185 -13.02 -4.24 0.95
N THR A 186 -11.96 -3.60 1.47
CA THR A 186 -10.60 -4.13 1.49
C THR A 186 -9.83 -3.64 2.70
N SER A 187 -8.75 -4.35 3.03
CA SER A 187 -7.74 -3.86 3.98
C SER A 187 -7.02 -2.64 3.42
N LEU A 188 -6.48 -1.82 4.30
CA LEU A 188 -5.70 -0.63 3.99
C LEU A 188 -4.29 -0.80 4.56
N SER A 189 -3.31 -0.25 3.86
CA SER A 189 -1.96 -0.06 4.41
C SER A 189 -1.91 1.17 5.32
N ASP A 190 -0.90 1.24 6.17
CA ASP A 190 -0.73 2.38 7.09
C ASP A 190 -0.54 3.72 6.35
N LEU A 191 0.02 3.68 5.13
CA LEU A 191 0.20 4.88 4.28
C LEU A 191 -1.12 5.43 3.70
N GLU A 192 -2.20 4.66 3.75
CA GLU A 192 -3.52 5.03 3.24
C GLU A 192 -4.45 5.54 4.34
N ILE A 193 -3.94 5.65 5.58
CA ILE A 193 -4.70 6.01 6.77
C ILE A 193 -4.30 7.42 7.20
N GLU A 194 -5.29 8.27 7.41
CA GLU A 194 -5.14 9.58 8.05
C GLU A 194 -5.72 9.54 9.45
N TYR A 195 -4.92 9.96 10.43
CA TYR A 195 -5.36 10.09 11.81
C TYR A 195 -5.92 11.50 12.05
N LYS A 196 -7.10 11.55 12.65
CA LYS A 196 -7.73 12.79 13.04
C LYS A 196 -8.08 12.77 14.52
N GLU A 197 -7.67 13.80 15.23
CA GLU A 197 -8.09 13.98 16.61
C GLU A 197 -9.55 14.42 16.67
N GLU A 198 -10.35 13.68 17.43
CA GLU A 198 -11.76 13.99 17.65
C GLU A 198 -12.06 14.01 19.16
N ARG A 199 -12.87 14.98 19.58
CA ARG A 199 -13.39 15.01 20.94
C ARG A 199 -14.52 13.99 21.05
N THR A 200 -14.30 12.94 21.83
CA THR A 200 -15.29 11.89 22.09
C THR A 200 -15.61 11.83 23.60
N LYS A 201 -16.62 11.02 23.94
CA LYS A 201 -16.94 10.71 25.34
C LYS A 201 -16.22 9.43 25.73
N LEU A 202 -15.74 9.38 26.96
CA LEU A 202 -15.25 8.15 27.59
C LEU A 202 -16.41 7.53 28.39
N TYR A 203 -16.78 6.31 28.04
CA TYR A 203 -17.88 5.57 28.67
C TYR A 203 -17.31 4.61 29.68
N TYR A 204 -17.91 4.55 30.88
CA TYR A 204 -17.55 3.64 31.95
C TYR A 204 -18.61 2.57 32.06
N ILE A 205 -18.24 1.33 31.78
CA ILE A 205 -19.16 0.19 31.72
C ILE A 205 -18.79 -0.77 32.85
N LYS A 206 -19.78 -1.19 33.61
CA LYS A 206 -19.62 -2.16 34.71
C LYS A 206 -19.79 -3.57 34.19
N TYR A 207 -18.79 -4.41 34.38
CA TYR A 207 -18.79 -5.85 34.11
C TYR A 207 -18.89 -6.58 35.44
N PRO A 208 -20.06 -7.12 35.80
CA PRO A 208 -20.22 -7.85 37.07
C PRO A 208 -19.32 -9.07 37.13
N LEU A 209 -18.68 -9.33 38.28
CA LEU A 209 -17.96 -10.57 38.52
C LEU A 209 -18.93 -11.73 38.60
N VAL A 210 -18.51 -12.88 38.08
CA VAL A 210 -19.25 -14.15 38.29
C VAL A 210 -19.02 -14.57 39.73
N GLN A 211 -20.10 -14.64 40.51
CA GLN A 211 -20.08 -15.09 41.92
C GLN A 211 -20.37 -16.58 42.00
N ASN A 212 -19.79 -17.27 43.00
CA ASN A 212 -20.17 -18.62 43.36
C ASN A 212 -21.55 -18.61 44.05
N GLN A 213 -22.34 -19.68 43.92
CA GLN A 213 -23.74 -19.77 44.38
C GLN A 213 -23.96 -19.51 45.87
N GLU A 214 -22.88 -19.45 46.67
CA GLU A 214 -22.97 -19.27 48.14
C GLU A 214 -22.99 -17.77 48.57
N GLU A 215 -22.77 -16.83 47.63
CA GLU A 215 -22.63 -15.38 47.92
C GLU A 215 -23.85 -14.55 47.46
N GLU A 216 -25.06 -15.14 47.45
CA GLU A 216 -26.28 -14.50 46.87
C GLU A 216 -26.74 -13.19 47.55
N ASN A 217 -26.18 -12.78 48.67
CA ASN A 217 -26.66 -11.62 49.46
C ASN A 217 -25.73 -10.41 49.47
N GLU A 218 -24.57 -10.44 48.82
CA GLU A 218 -23.68 -9.27 48.76
C GLU A 218 -23.81 -8.51 47.45
N ARG A 219 -23.57 -7.19 47.48
CA ARG A 219 -23.51 -6.35 46.25
C ARG A 219 -22.50 -6.94 45.28
N ARG A 220 -22.97 -7.37 44.11
CA ARG A 220 -22.08 -7.89 43.04
C ARG A 220 -20.93 -6.95 42.80
N GLU A 221 -19.73 -7.40 43.10
CA GLU A 221 -18.52 -6.71 42.69
C GLU A 221 -18.46 -6.64 41.17
N HIS A 222 -17.86 -5.60 40.64
CA HIS A 222 -17.76 -5.40 39.21
C HIS A 222 -16.42 -4.78 38.81
N VAL A 223 -15.93 -5.12 37.64
CA VAL A 223 -14.82 -4.43 37.02
C VAL A 223 -15.41 -3.31 36.16
N VAL A 224 -14.87 -2.09 36.27
CA VAL A 224 -15.27 -0.96 35.44
C VAL A 224 -14.29 -0.83 34.31
N VAL A 225 -14.78 -0.91 33.08
CA VAL A 225 -13.99 -0.74 31.87
C VAL A 225 -14.28 0.64 31.26
N ALA A 226 -13.25 1.38 30.87
CA ALA A 226 -13.38 2.66 30.19
C ALA A 226 -13.17 2.47 28.67
N THR A 227 -14.08 2.98 27.85
CA THR A 227 -13.99 2.88 26.38
C THR A 227 -14.57 4.10 25.69
N THR A 228 -13.98 4.48 24.56
CA THR A 228 -14.55 5.48 23.64
C THR A 228 -15.53 4.86 22.64
N ARG A 229 -15.56 3.52 22.53
CA ARG A 229 -16.39 2.76 21.59
C ARG A 229 -17.27 1.74 22.32
N PRO A 230 -18.35 2.17 22.99
CA PRO A 230 -19.21 1.27 23.75
C PRO A 230 -19.93 0.23 22.88
N GLU A 231 -20.17 0.54 21.61
CA GLU A 231 -20.83 -0.32 20.63
C GLU A 231 -20.08 -1.62 20.36
N THR A 232 -18.75 -1.62 20.49
CA THR A 232 -17.92 -2.83 20.26
C THR A 232 -18.00 -3.82 21.41
N MET A 233 -18.59 -3.45 22.56
CA MET A 233 -18.75 -4.29 23.74
C MET A 233 -19.45 -5.63 23.43
N LEU A 234 -20.40 -5.64 22.50
CA LEU A 234 -21.13 -6.85 22.13
C LEU A 234 -20.22 -7.98 21.60
N GLY A 235 -19.05 -7.63 21.09
CA GLY A 235 -18.06 -8.58 20.58
C GLY A 235 -16.96 -8.96 21.58
N ASP A 236 -16.94 -8.37 22.78
CA ASP A 236 -15.85 -8.58 23.71
C ASP A 236 -15.66 -10.06 24.07
N SER A 237 -14.41 -10.50 24.08
CA SER A 237 -13.98 -11.86 24.39
C SER A 237 -13.27 -11.97 25.74
N ALA A 238 -12.74 -10.87 26.27
CA ALA A 238 -12.05 -10.80 27.55
C ALA A 238 -12.07 -9.38 28.12
N VAL A 239 -11.70 -9.24 29.40
CA VAL A 239 -11.25 -7.98 30.00
C VAL A 239 -9.76 -8.13 30.29
N ALA A 240 -8.91 -7.28 29.72
CA ALA A 240 -7.48 -7.28 29.94
C ALA A 240 -7.07 -6.25 30.98
N VAL A 241 -6.12 -6.62 31.85
CA VAL A 241 -5.55 -5.78 32.90
C VAL A 241 -4.04 -5.98 32.95
N HIS A 242 -3.31 -4.97 33.38
CA HIS A 242 -1.86 -5.12 33.55
C HIS A 242 -1.56 -6.03 34.75
N PRO A 243 -0.64 -7.02 34.65
CA PRO A 243 -0.36 -7.98 35.71
C PRO A 243 0.24 -7.35 36.98
N SER A 244 0.83 -6.17 36.92
CA SER A 244 1.35 -5.44 38.08
C SER A 244 0.29 -4.55 38.77
N ASP A 245 -0.87 -4.32 38.16
CA ASP A 245 -1.90 -3.46 38.72
C ASP A 245 -2.52 -4.11 39.97
N ALA A 246 -2.20 -3.52 41.14
CA ALA A 246 -2.66 -4.02 42.42
C ALA A 246 -4.19 -4.04 42.55
N ARG A 247 -4.92 -3.22 41.79
CA ARG A 247 -6.40 -3.16 41.79
C ARG A 247 -7.04 -4.44 41.23
N TYR A 248 -6.37 -5.06 40.25
CA TYR A 248 -6.93 -6.17 39.48
C TYR A 248 -6.16 -7.48 39.59
N LYS A 249 -4.97 -7.45 40.19
CA LYS A 249 -4.08 -8.63 40.31
C LYS A 249 -4.81 -9.88 40.84
N ASN A 250 -5.69 -9.73 41.82
CA ASN A 250 -6.45 -10.85 42.44
C ASN A 250 -7.68 -11.27 41.61
N LEU A 251 -7.96 -10.53 40.49
CA LEU A 251 -9.08 -10.82 39.62
C LEU A 251 -8.63 -11.53 38.34
N ILE A 252 -7.33 -11.56 38.04
CA ILE A 252 -6.79 -12.28 36.89
C ILE A 252 -7.15 -13.76 36.97
N GLY A 253 -7.71 -14.31 35.88
CA GLY A 253 -8.22 -15.69 35.80
C GLY A 253 -9.67 -15.86 36.27
N LYS A 254 -10.26 -14.86 36.96
CA LYS A 254 -11.70 -14.84 37.23
C LYS A 254 -12.49 -14.48 35.97
N ARG A 255 -13.82 -14.55 36.07
CA ARG A 255 -14.73 -14.27 34.97
C ARG A 255 -15.65 -13.10 35.30
N VAL A 256 -16.04 -12.36 34.30
CA VAL A 256 -17.06 -11.31 34.38
C VAL A 256 -18.20 -11.61 33.41
N ILE A 257 -19.36 -11.07 33.69
CA ILE A 257 -20.54 -11.15 32.84
C ILE A 257 -20.51 -9.97 31.87
N LEU A 258 -20.49 -10.25 30.59
CA LEU A 258 -20.60 -9.25 29.53
C LEU A 258 -22.02 -8.66 29.57
N PRO A 259 -22.17 -7.34 29.81
CA PRO A 259 -23.48 -6.70 29.86
C PRO A 259 -24.25 -6.89 28.55
N ILE A 260 -25.57 -6.92 28.62
CA ILE A 260 -26.53 -7.13 27.50
C ILE A 260 -26.47 -8.56 26.94
N GLN A 261 -25.30 -9.13 26.68
CA GLN A 261 -25.12 -10.46 26.12
C GLN A 261 -25.28 -11.56 27.19
N ASN A 262 -25.12 -11.22 28.48
CA ASN A 262 -25.12 -12.17 29.61
C ASN A 262 -24.15 -13.36 29.41
N ARG A 263 -23.06 -13.14 28.67
CA ARG A 263 -22.03 -14.13 28.40
C ARG A 263 -20.87 -13.95 29.39
N GLU A 264 -20.34 -15.03 29.88
CA GLU A 264 -19.15 -15.00 30.73
C GLU A 264 -17.88 -14.86 29.87
N ILE A 265 -17.04 -13.92 30.23
CA ILE A 265 -15.72 -13.70 29.61
C ILE A 265 -14.62 -13.65 30.66
N PRO A 266 -13.39 -14.09 30.38
CA PRO A 266 -12.29 -14.11 31.34
C PRO A 266 -11.70 -12.73 31.58
N ILE A 267 -11.07 -12.55 32.76
CA ILE A 267 -10.13 -11.47 33.02
C ILE A 267 -8.72 -12.01 32.72
N ILE A 268 -8.01 -11.39 31.82
CA ILE A 268 -6.67 -11.81 31.37
C ILE A 268 -5.60 -10.79 31.75
N ALA A 269 -4.36 -11.25 31.89
CA ALA A 269 -3.20 -10.39 32.07
C ALA A 269 -2.59 -10.03 30.71
N ASP A 270 -2.28 -8.74 30.50
CA ASP A 270 -1.59 -8.28 29.31
C ASP A 270 -0.63 -7.13 29.69
N MET A 271 0.64 -7.26 29.30
CA MET A 271 1.70 -6.30 29.59
C MET A 271 1.58 -4.99 28.78
N GLU A 272 0.80 -4.97 27.70
CA GLU A 272 0.57 -3.79 26.85
C GLU A 272 -0.49 -2.82 27.44
N ILE A 273 -1.16 -3.20 28.54
CA ILE A 273 -2.20 -2.36 29.16
C ILE A 273 -1.55 -1.24 29.97
N ASP A 274 -1.94 0.00 29.68
CA ASP A 274 -1.57 1.18 30.48
C ASP A 274 -2.47 1.28 31.72
N GLU A 275 -1.89 1.05 32.89
CA GLU A 275 -2.58 1.12 34.20
C GLU A 275 -3.19 2.50 34.48
N ASN A 276 -2.66 3.55 33.87
CA ASN A 276 -3.05 4.94 34.11
C ASN A 276 -4.11 5.44 33.11
N PHE A 277 -4.39 4.68 32.04
CA PHE A 277 -5.42 5.08 31.09
C PHE A 277 -6.80 4.59 31.52
N GLY A 278 -7.76 5.53 31.63
CA GLY A 278 -9.15 5.22 31.99
C GLY A 278 -9.27 4.58 33.37
N THR A 279 -9.62 3.30 33.41
CA THR A 279 -9.70 2.52 34.66
C THR A 279 -8.53 1.53 34.82
N GLY A 280 -7.63 1.42 33.85
CA GLY A 280 -6.61 0.38 33.82
C GLY A 280 -7.14 -0.99 33.39
N ALA A 281 -8.44 -1.13 33.16
CA ALA A 281 -9.07 -2.33 32.62
C ALA A 281 -9.60 -2.03 31.21
N VAL A 282 -9.25 -2.88 30.26
CA VAL A 282 -9.55 -2.71 28.84
C VAL A 282 -10.39 -3.91 28.37
N LYS A 283 -11.42 -3.64 27.60
CA LYS A 283 -12.22 -4.67 26.92
C LYS A 283 -11.52 -5.15 25.64
N VAL A 284 -11.54 -6.43 25.36
CA VAL A 284 -10.87 -7.09 24.24
C VAL A 284 -11.87 -7.84 23.37
#